data_8f0f68e6771c60d526d473cdcf004b12
#
_entry.id   8f0f68e6771c60d526d473cdcf004b12
#
_cell.length_a   1.000
_cell.length_b   1.000
_cell.length_c   1.000
_cell.angle_alpha   90.00
_cell.angle_beta   90.00
_cell.angle_gamma   90.00
#
_symmetry.space_group_name_H-M   'P 1'
#
loop_
_entity.id
_entity.type
_entity.pdbx_description
1 polymer ?
#
loop_
_entity_poly.entity_id
_entity_poly.type
_entity_poly.pdbx_seq_one_letter_code
_entity_poly.pdbx_strand_id
1 'polypeptide(L)'
;MKPEVWGPHFWFVLHTISFNYPTDPSDFQKTAYRQFFTDLKDVLPCEKCRRHYQTYLSSYPITPHLDSRASLIKWVIQVHNFVNENLGKRIYTVAEVLNIYKNLKPTSPFHEEEVKKYVNPIYKTRYRIWVGILVGLILAIWLRYHYCKYHYN
;
A
#
# COMPACT_ATOMS: atom_id res chain seq x y z
N MET A 1 -11.28 16.53 -3.61
CA MET A 1 -12.13 15.31 -3.47
C MET A 1 -12.76 15.29 -2.09
N LYS A 2 -14.03 14.91 -1.96
CA LYS A 2 -14.77 14.93 -0.68
C LYS A 2 -14.28 13.82 0.25
N PRO A 3 -14.09 14.09 1.55
CA PRO A 3 -13.64 13.08 2.53
C PRO A 3 -14.53 11.83 2.61
N GLU A 4 -15.83 11.97 2.33
CA GLU A 4 -16.79 10.87 2.33
C GLU A 4 -16.47 9.81 1.25
N VAL A 5 -15.77 10.22 0.18
CA VAL A 5 -15.41 9.33 -0.94
C VAL A 5 -14.10 8.59 -0.66
N TRP A 6 -13.03 9.30 -0.29
CA TRP A 6 -11.72 8.68 -0.11
C TRP A 6 -11.47 8.15 1.31
N GLY A 7 -12.14 8.74 2.31
CA GLY A 7 -11.90 8.45 3.72
C GLY A 7 -12.05 6.98 4.11
N PRO A 8 -13.15 6.28 3.73
CA PRO A 8 -13.31 4.86 4.05
C PRO A 8 -12.18 3.98 3.51
N HIS A 9 -11.72 4.23 2.28
CA HIS A 9 -10.62 3.51 1.65
C HIS A 9 -9.29 3.81 2.35
N PHE A 10 -9.09 5.06 2.75
CA PHE A 10 -7.88 5.47 3.45
C PHE A 10 -7.80 4.84 4.84
N TRP A 11 -8.89 4.82 5.59
CA TRP A 11 -8.97 4.12 6.87
C TRP A 11 -8.73 2.63 6.73
N PHE A 12 -9.24 2.00 5.67
CA PHE A 12 -8.95 0.60 5.37
C PHE A 12 -7.44 0.37 5.25
N VAL A 13 -6.73 1.22 4.51
CA VAL A 13 -5.27 1.13 4.33
C VAL A 13 -4.55 1.31 5.67
N LEU A 14 -4.89 2.33 6.46
CA LEU A 14 -4.24 2.61 7.74
C LEU A 14 -4.40 1.46 8.74
N HIS A 15 -5.60 0.91 8.86
CA HIS A 15 -5.83 -0.28 9.70
C HIS A 15 -5.04 -1.48 9.20
N THR A 16 -5.07 -1.76 7.90
CA THR A 16 -4.31 -2.88 7.31
C THR A 16 -2.81 -2.75 7.57
N ILE A 17 -2.25 -1.55 7.45
CA ILE A 17 -0.85 -1.27 7.79
C ILE A 17 -0.58 -1.59 9.26
N SER A 18 -1.45 -1.16 10.18
CA SER A 18 -1.27 -1.42 11.61
C SER A 18 -1.38 -2.91 11.97
N PHE A 19 -2.26 -3.66 11.30
CA PHE A 19 -2.40 -5.11 11.52
C PHE A 19 -1.17 -5.90 11.07
N ASN A 20 -0.41 -5.37 10.11
CA ASN A 20 0.82 -5.98 9.60
C ASN A 20 2.09 -5.45 10.28
N TYR A 21 1.97 -4.56 11.26
CA TYR A 21 3.11 -4.11 12.04
C TYR A 21 3.78 -5.29 12.76
N PRO A 22 5.12 -5.36 12.84
CA PRO A 22 5.80 -6.44 13.56
C PRO A 22 5.35 -6.55 15.01
N THR A 23 5.36 -7.76 15.55
CA THR A 23 5.07 -8.00 16.98
C THR A 23 6.22 -7.53 17.86
N ASP A 24 7.45 -7.65 17.36
CA ASP A 24 8.70 -7.18 17.94
C ASP A 24 9.42 -6.31 16.90
N PRO A 25 9.11 -5.01 16.83
CA PRO A 25 9.63 -4.12 15.81
C PRO A 25 11.04 -3.63 16.11
N SER A 26 11.92 -3.67 15.12
CA SER A 26 13.24 -3.03 15.18
C SER A 26 13.12 -1.50 15.20
N ASP A 27 14.18 -0.79 15.64
CA ASP A 27 14.22 0.67 15.65
C ASP A 27 14.03 1.29 14.26
N PHE A 28 14.53 0.62 13.22
CA PHE A 28 14.29 1.01 11.82
C PHE A 28 12.79 0.95 11.49
N GLN A 29 12.11 -0.13 11.86
CA GLN A 29 10.67 -0.29 11.63
C GLN A 29 9.87 0.73 12.44
N LYS A 30 10.19 0.94 13.72
CA LYS A 30 9.57 1.98 14.55
C LYS A 30 9.72 3.36 13.90
N THR A 31 10.89 3.68 13.38
CA THR A 31 11.15 4.96 12.71
C THR A 31 10.34 5.10 11.43
N ALA A 32 10.31 4.08 10.57
CA ALA A 32 9.56 4.11 9.32
C ALA A 32 8.05 4.27 9.54
N TYR A 33 7.48 3.54 10.49
CA TYR A 33 6.05 3.65 10.81
C TYR A 33 5.72 4.99 11.48
N ARG A 34 6.57 5.46 12.39
CA ARG A 34 6.42 6.79 12.98
C ARG A 34 6.37 7.87 11.91
N GLN A 35 7.32 7.86 10.97
CA GLN A 35 7.40 8.81 9.89
C GLN A 35 6.15 8.76 9.02
N PHE A 36 5.76 7.57 8.55
CA PHE A 36 4.57 7.35 7.74
C PHE A 36 3.31 7.96 8.38
N PHE A 37 3.01 7.59 9.63
CA PHE A 37 1.82 8.09 10.30
C PHE A 37 1.92 9.58 10.66
N THR A 38 3.12 10.11 10.91
CA THR A 38 3.30 11.53 11.21
C THR A 38 3.09 12.39 9.96
N ASP A 39 3.59 11.97 8.80
CA ASP A 39 3.52 12.73 7.55
C ASP A 39 2.10 12.83 6.97
N LEU A 40 1.16 12.01 7.45
CA LEU A 40 -0.24 12.13 7.05
C LEU A 40 -0.82 13.52 7.34
N LYS A 41 -0.33 14.22 8.36
CA LYS A 41 -0.72 15.60 8.66
C LYS A 41 -0.46 16.58 7.50
N ASP A 42 0.48 16.26 6.62
CA ASP A 42 0.90 17.12 5.51
C ASP A 42 0.32 16.67 4.16
N VAL A 43 0.02 15.36 4.00
CA VAL A 43 -0.36 14.78 2.71
C VAL A 43 -1.85 14.43 2.56
N LEU A 44 -2.64 14.46 3.63
CA LEU A 44 -4.09 14.20 3.52
C LEU A 44 -4.74 15.15 2.50
N PRO A 45 -5.65 14.64 1.62
CA PRO A 45 -6.22 15.43 0.51
C PRO A 45 -7.12 16.60 0.92
N CYS A 46 -7.38 16.77 2.22
CA CYS A 46 -8.30 17.77 2.78
C CYS A 46 -7.56 18.61 3.82
N GLU A 47 -7.49 19.92 3.60
CA GLU A 47 -6.80 20.85 4.51
C GLU A 47 -7.37 20.83 5.95
N LYS A 48 -8.70 20.84 6.10
CA LYS A 48 -9.35 20.70 7.40
C LYS A 48 -8.97 19.38 8.07
N CYS A 49 -8.85 18.28 7.28
CA CYS A 49 -8.46 16.98 7.79
C CYS A 49 -7.00 16.98 8.27
N ARG A 50 -6.08 17.65 7.57
CA ARG A 50 -4.67 17.81 7.99
C ARG A 50 -4.58 18.53 9.34
N ARG A 51 -5.28 19.67 9.50
CA ARG A 51 -5.31 20.42 10.77
C ARG A 51 -5.85 19.57 11.93
N HIS A 52 -6.96 18.87 11.73
CA HIS A 52 -7.50 17.99 12.76
C HIS A 52 -6.54 16.86 13.09
N TYR A 53 -5.94 16.23 12.08
CA TYR A 53 -4.98 15.14 12.28
C TYR A 53 -3.74 15.62 13.04
N GLN A 54 -3.24 16.82 12.74
CA GLN A 54 -2.13 17.44 13.49
C GLN A 54 -2.52 17.67 14.97
N THR A 55 -3.73 18.10 15.24
CA THR A 55 -4.23 18.23 16.63
C THR A 55 -4.26 16.89 17.33
N TYR A 56 -4.71 15.82 16.66
CA TYR A 56 -4.69 14.46 17.25
C TYR A 56 -3.30 13.98 17.54
N LEU A 57 -2.35 14.15 16.62
CA LEU A 57 -0.95 13.78 16.83
C LEU A 57 -0.31 14.51 18.03
N SER A 58 -0.66 15.78 18.23
CA SER A 58 -0.15 16.59 19.33
C SER A 58 -0.74 16.12 20.68
N SER A 59 -2.01 15.75 20.72
CA SER A 59 -2.70 15.28 21.92
C SER A 59 -2.48 13.79 22.21
N TYR A 60 -2.24 13.00 21.17
CA TYR A 60 -2.10 11.55 21.24
C TYR A 60 -0.97 11.06 20.32
N PRO A 61 0.30 11.32 20.70
CA PRO A 61 1.46 11.01 19.88
C PRO A 61 1.64 9.50 19.66
N ILE A 62 2.11 9.13 18.47
CA ILE A 62 2.29 7.73 18.06
C ILE A 62 3.45 7.03 18.80
N THR A 63 4.50 7.78 19.16
CA THR A 63 5.77 7.20 19.66
C THR A 63 5.61 6.17 20.78
N PRO A 64 4.77 6.39 21.81
CA PRO A 64 4.56 5.40 22.88
C PRO A 64 3.84 4.12 22.42
N HIS A 65 3.31 4.11 21.20
CA HIS A 65 2.50 3.02 20.65
C HIS A 65 3.24 2.16 19.62
N LEU A 66 4.56 2.37 19.46
CA LEU A 66 5.39 1.66 18.47
C LEU A 66 6.12 0.43 19.04
N ASP A 67 5.92 0.10 20.30
CA ASP A 67 6.63 -1.03 20.92
C ASP A 67 6.02 -2.39 20.59
N SER A 68 4.81 -2.44 20.10
CA SER A 68 4.17 -3.69 19.66
C SER A 68 3.06 -3.45 18.65
N ARG A 69 2.76 -4.50 17.86
CA ARG A 69 1.59 -4.50 16.95
C ARG A 69 0.29 -4.17 17.69
N ALA A 70 0.06 -4.76 18.83
CA ALA A 70 -1.17 -4.54 19.60
C ALA A 70 -1.32 -3.07 20.04
N SER A 71 -0.22 -2.41 20.40
CA SER A 71 -0.22 -1.00 20.79
C SER A 71 -0.52 -0.09 19.60
N LEU A 72 0.12 -0.33 18.44
CA LEU A 72 -0.13 0.44 17.23
C LEU A 72 -1.56 0.28 16.71
N ILE A 73 -2.11 -0.94 16.74
CA ILE A 73 -3.52 -1.19 16.37
C ILE A 73 -4.45 -0.34 17.24
N LYS A 74 -4.26 -0.35 18.56
CA LYS A 74 -5.06 0.47 19.49
C LYS A 74 -4.94 1.95 19.17
N TRP A 75 -3.74 2.43 18.86
CA TRP A 75 -3.50 3.82 18.50
C TRP A 75 -4.26 4.21 17.22
N VAL A 76 -4.18 3.43 16.16
CA VAL A 76 -4.89 3.72 14.88
C VAL A 76 -6.41 3.72 15.10
N ILE A 77 -6.94 2.77 15.88
CA ILE A 77 -8.37 2.72 16.21
C ILE A 77 -8.78 3.97 17.00
N GLN A 78 -7.98 4.41 17.95
CA GLN A 78 -8.28 5.60 18.75
C GLN A 78 -8.27 6.87 17.90
N VAL A 79 -7.30 7.02 17.00
CA VAL A 79 -7.27 8.15 16.04
C VAL A 79 -8.49 8.14 15.13
N HIS A 80 -8.91 6.97 14.65
CA HIS A 80 -10.14 6.82 13.85
C HIS A 80 -11.40 7.20 14.69
N ASN A 81 -11.44 6.79 15.95
CA ASN A 81 -12.53 7.14 16.85
C ASN A 81 -12.60 8.65 17.13
N PHE A 82 -11.48 9.36 17.25
CA PHE A 82 -11.48 10.84 17.34
C PHE A 82 -12.13 11.48 16.10
N VAL A 83 -11.84 10.96 14.92
CA VAL A 83 -12.48 11.44 13.69
C VAL A 83 -13.98 11.13 13.69
N ASN A 84 -14.36 9.92 14.10
CA ASN A 84 -15.77 9.52 14.18
C ASN A 84 -16.55 10.40 15.17
N GLU A 85 -15.99 10.66 16.34
CA GLU A 85 -16.60 11.53 17.36
C GLU A 85 -16.84 12.94 16.84
N ASN A 86 -15.84 13.55 16.19
CA ASN A 86 -15.98 14.88 15.58
C ASN A 86 -16.99 14.94 14.42
N LEU A 87 -17.29 13.79 13.81
CA LEU A 87 -18.29 13.68 12.75
C LEU A 87 -19.66 13.22 13.27
N GLY A 88 -19.84 13.07 14.60
CA GLY A 88 -21.07 12.53 15.21
C GLY A 88 -21.33 11.07 14.81
N LYS A 89 -20.30 10.31 14.45
CA LYS A 89 -20.39 8.90 14.07
C LYS A 89 -20.14 8.00 15.28
N ARG A 90 -20.57 6.73 15.15
CA ARG A 90 -20.32 5.70 16.16
C ARG A 90 -18.80 5.51 16.36
N ILE A 91 -18.40 5.39 17.62
CA ILE A 91 -17.07 4.93 18.02
C ILE A 91 -17.07 3.40 18.16
N TYR A 92 -15.91 2.77 17.95
CA TYR A 92 -15.75 1.33 17.94
C TYR A 92 -14.72 0.89 18.96
N THR A 93 -14.98 -0.24 19.63
CA THR A 93 -13.99 -0.92 20.46
C THR A 93 -12.95 -1.64 19.59
N VAL A 94 -11.80 -1.96 20.18
CA VAL A 94 -10.76 -2.77 19.49
C VAL A 94 -11.33 -4.10 19.02
N ALA A 95 -12.10 -4.79 19.86
CA ALA A 95 -12.69 -6.08 19.51
C ALA A 95 -13.65 -6.00 18.32
N GLU A 96 -14.48 -4.96 18.26
CA GLU A 96 -15.38 -4.74 17.11
C GLU A 96 -14.60 -4.50 15.82
N VAL A 97 -13.58 -3.65 15.85
CA VAL A 97 -12.75 -3.36 14.67
C VAL A 97 -12.04 -4.65 14.20
N LEU A 98 -11.40 -5.38 15.09
CA LEU A 98 -10.76 -6.65 14.74
C LEU A 98 -11.74 -7.66 14.13
N ASN A 99 -12.98 -7.75 14.67
CA ASN A 99 -14.00 -8.63 14.12
C ASN A 99 -14.47 -8.19 12.73
N ILE A 100 -14.63 -6.87 12.50
CA ILE A 100 -14.97 -6.33 11.17
C ILE A 100 -13.92 -6.76 10.15
N TYR A 101 -12.65 -6.50 10.43
CA TYR A 101 -11.56 -6.78 9.49
C TYR A 101 -11.31 -8.28 9.28
N LYS A 102 -11.49 -9.12 10.31
CA LYS A 102 -11.41 -10.59 10.20
C LYS A 102 -12.47 -11.17 9.24
N ASN A 103 -13.64 -10.55 9.20
CA ASN A 103 -14.78 -11.02 8.41
C ASN A 103 -14.91 -10.33 7.05
N LEU A 104 -14.00 -9.40 6.71
CA LEU A 104 -13.98 -8.82 5.38
C LEU A 104 -13.70 -9.90 4.33
N LYS A 105 -14.65 -10.06 3.42
CA LYS A 105 -14.42 -10.86 2.21
C LYS A 105 -13.54 -10.04 1.26
N PRO A 106 -12.64 -10.68 0.49
CA PRO A 106 -11.91 -10.00 -0.56
C PRO A 106 -12.92 -9.44 -1.58
N THR A 107 -13.27 -8.18 -1.42
CA THR A 107 -13.92 -7.44 -2.48
C THR A 107 -12.79 -6.84 -3.30
N SER A 108 -12.56 -7.36 -4.49
CA SER A 108 -11.67 -6.69 -5.44
C SER A 108 -12.36 -5.37 -5.81
N PRO A 109 -11.92 -4.20 -5.31
CA PRO A 109 -12.48 -2.92 -5.74
C PRO A 109 -12.02 -2.54 -7.17
N PHE A 110 -11.00 -3.24 -7.64
CA PHE A 110 -10.58 -3.21 -9.03
C PHE A 110 -11.02 -4.52 -9.66
N HIS A 111 -11.94 -4.45 -10.59
CA HIS A 111 -12.27 -5.59 -11.44
C HIS A 111 -10.95 -6.10 -12.02
N GLU A 112 -10.58 -7.31 -11.64
CA GLU A 112 -9.34 -7.97 -12.14
C GLU A 112 -9.29 -7.94 -13.67
N GLU A 113 -10.45 -7.91 -14.30
CA GLU A 113 -10.63 -7.70 -15.74
C GLU A 113 -10.24 -6.29 -16.23
N GLU A 114 -10.51 -5.22 -15.46
CA GLU A 114 -10.09 -3.88 -15.85
C GLU A 114 -8.58 -3.70 -15.74
N VAL A 115 -7.97 -4.21 -14.69
CA VAL A 115 -6.50 -4.20 -14.57
C VAL A 115 -5.86 -5.05 -15.66
N LYS A 116 -6.41 -6.21 -15.99
CA LYS A 116 -5.96 -7.04 -17.13
C LYS A 116 -6.06 -6.31 -18.45
N LYS A 117 -7.09 -5.48 -18.65
CA LYS A 117 -7.28 -4.70 -19.86
C LYS A 117 -6.17 -3.65 -20.08
N TYR A 118 -5.66 -3.04 -19.01
CA TYR A 118 -4.62 -2.00 -19.10
C TYR A 118 -3.19 -2.56 -18.98
N VAL A 119 -2.97 -3.58 -18.19
CA VAL A 119 -1.62 -4.15 -17.92
C VAL A 119 -1.22 -5.19 -18.97
N ASN A 120 -2.16 -6.04 -19.40
CA ASN A 120 -1.88 -7.13 -20.36
C ASN A 120 -1.36 -6.67 -21.75
N PRO A 121 -1.89 -5.60 -22.39
CA PRO A 121 -1.40 -5.18 -23.71
C PRO A 121 0.04 -4.67 -23.65
N ILE A 122 0.40 -3.92 -22.61
CA ILE A 122 1.73 -3.31 -22.46
C ILE A 122 2.78 -4.40 -22.20
N TYR A 123 2.51 -5.34 -21.31
CA TYR A 123 3.40 -6.46 -21.02
C TYR A 123 3.56 -7.40 -22.20
N LYS A 124 2.44 -7.73 -22.87
CA LYS A 124 2.41 -8.64 -24.02
C LYS A 124 3.19 -8.07 -25.21
N THR A 125 3.08 -6.77 -25.46
CA THR A 125 3.81 -6.08 -26.53
C THR A 125 5.31 -6.00 -26.20
N ARG A 126 5.67 -5.59 -24.99
CA ARG A 126 7.09 -5.52 -24.58
C ARG A 126 7.73 -6.89 -24.57
N TYR A 127 7.08 -7.92 -24.04
CA TYR A 127 7.58 -9.29 -24.05
C TYR A 127 7.81 -9.80 -25.49
N ARG A 128 6.88 -9.57 -26.41
CA ARG A 128 7.01 -9.98 -27.82
C ARG A 128 8.20 -9.30 -28.51
N ILE A 129 8.44 -8.02 -28.23
CA ILE A 129 9.61 -7.28 -28.73
C ILE A 129 10.90 -7.90 -28.22
N TRP A 130 11.00 -8.15 -26.92
CA TRP A 130 12.21 -8.74 -26.33
C TRP A 130 12.49 -10.16 -26.81
N VAL A 131 11.44 -10.98 -26.97
CA VAL A 131 11.56 -12.33 -27.57
C VAL A 131 12.02 -12.23 -29.02
N GLY A 132 11.49 -11.31 -29.82
CA GLY A 132 11.91 -11.08 -31.18
C GLY A 132 13.40 -10.68 -31.28
N ILE A 133 13.85 -9.77 -30.44
CA ILE A 133 15.27 -9.36 -30.37
C ILE A 133 16.16 -10.57 -29.99
N LEU A 134 15.76 -11.35 -28.99
CA LEU A 134 16.53 -12.52 -28.54
C LEU A 134 16.67 -13.58 -29.65
N VAL A 135 15.57 -13.88 -30.34
CA VAL A 135 15.56 -14.83 -31.49
C VAL A 135 16.44 -14.29 -32.62
N GLY A 136 16.36 -13.00 -32.95
CA GLY A 136 17.20 -12.36 -33.95
C GLY A 136 18.71 -12.46 -33.63
N LEU A 137 19.10 -12.24 -32.37
CA LEU A 137 20.46 -12.37 -31.91
C LEU A 137 20.96 -13.82 -32.02
N ILE A 138 20.16 -14.80 -31.62
CA ILE A 138 20.50 -16.23 -31.74
C ILE A 138 20.71 -16.62 -33.20
N LEU A 139 19.82 -16.18 -34.10
CA LEU A 139 19.95 -16.44 -35.53
C LEU A 139 21.21 -15.79 -36.12
N ALA A 140 21.53 -14.57 -35.75
CA ALA A 140 22.73 -13.87 -36.21
C ALA A 140 24.01 -14.58 -35.77
N ILE A 141 24.06 -15.05 -34.50
CA ILE A 141 25.17 -15.82 -33.96
C ILE A 141 25.31 -17.17 -34.72
N TRP A 142 24.18 -17.83 -34.95
CA TRP A 142 24.15 -19.11 -35.67
C TRP A 142 24.62 -18.95 -37.12
N LEU A 143 24.14 -17.94 -37.85
CA LEU A 143 24.57 -17.63 -39.23
C LEU A 143 26.08 -17.31 -39.29
N ARG A 144 26.57 -16.49 -38.34
CA ARG A 144 28.00 -16.15 -38.26
C ARG A 144 28.86 -17.37 -37.98
N TYR A 145 28.40 -18.25 -37.08
CA TYR A 145 29.09 -19.52 -36.79
C TYR A 145 29.21 -20.41 -38.06
N HIS A 146 28.08 -20.57 -38.80
CA HIS A 146 28.06 -21.37 -40.03
C HIS A 146 28.88 -20.73 -41.14
N TYR A 147 28.84 -19.40 -41.29
CA TYR A 147 29.64 -18.65 -42.24
C TYR A 147 31.14 -18.85 -42.00
N CYS A 148 31.59 -18.70 -40.75
CA CYS A 148 32.98 -18.92 -40.38
C CYS A 148 33.42 -20.39 -40.62
N LYS A 149 32.57 -21.36 -40.29
CA LYS A 149 32.84 -22.79 -40.52
C LYS A 149 32.98 -23.13 -42.01
N TYR A 150 32.24 -22.44 -42.88
CA TYR A 150 32.28 -22.69 -44.33
C TYR A 150 33.46 -22.01 -45.04
N HIS A 151 33.97 -20.89 -44.52
CA HIS A 151 35.03 -20.12 -45.16
C HIS A 151 36.43 -20.33 -44.57
N TYR A 152 36.54 -20.99 -43.43
CA TYR A 152 37.81 -21.21 -42.76
C TYR A 152 38.17 -22.71 -42.57
N ASN A 153 37.41 -23.62 -43.18
CA ASN A 153 37.76 -25.03 -43.44
C ASN A 153 37.90 -25.27 -44.94
#